data_7ddaa609a51a1330bc97f82acbaaa74a
#
_entry.id   7ddaa609a51a1330bc97f82acbaaa74a
#
_cell.length_a   1.000
_cell.length_b   1.000
_cell.length_c   1.000
_cell.angle_alpha   90.00
_cell.angle_beta   90.00
_cell.angle_gamma   90.00
#
_symmetry.space_group_name_H-M   'P 1'
#
loop_
_entity.id
_entity.type
_entity.pdbx_description
1 polymer ?
#
loop_
_entity_poly.entity_id
_entity_poly.type
_entity_poly.pdbx_seq_one_letter_code
_entity_poly.pdbx_strand_id
1 'polypeptide(L)'
;RNQIDSAKEEKADRYAPITLDQAYRFLNTADFELTNNRYDIATANNLTEKSIERSSHAIFLSILIQNLQDKLLTTEELIIEWETNLAKIANSADIYPLVTNGYSSLTDSLVSFIDTLRLERQYLEQDQKDNLIQIEDLKEEIRNLDERLGGITQERENLNKKIEAQARIK
;
A
#
# COMPACT_ATOMS: atom_id res chain seq x y z
N ARG A 1 20.73 -5.76 19.11
CA ARG A 1 21.92 -5.20 19.79
C ARG A 1 23.10 -5.05 18.83
N ASN A 2 23.51 -6.06 18.10
CA ASN A 2 24.64 -5.99 17.17
C ASN A 2 24.56 -4.79 16.21
N GLN A 3 23.36 -4.45 15.68
CA GLN A 3 23.18 -3.33 14.77
C GLN A 3 23.41 -1.96 15.45
N ILE A 4 23.08 -1.84 16.73
CA ILE A 4 23.38 -0.64 17.52
C ILE A 4 24.89 -0.52 17.76
N ASP A 5 25.57 -1.63 18.00
CA ASP A 5 27.01 -1.64 18.21
C ASP A 5 27.73 -1.25 16.89
N SER A 6 27.30 -1.77 15.74
CA SER A 6 27.78 -1.31 14.43
C SER A 6 27.54 0.20 14.21
N ALA A 7 26.40 0.74 14.64
CA ALA A 7 26.14 2.17 14.55
C ALA A 7 27.12 3.00 15.39
N LYS A 8 27.53 2.49 16.56
CA LYS A 8 28.56 3.15 17.37
C LYS A 8 29.97 3.09 16.72
N GLU A 9 30.30 1.94 16.11
CA GLU A 9 31.56 1.80 15.37
C GLU A 9 31.68 2.86 14.28
N GLU A 10 30.55 3.19 13.61
CA GLU A 10 30.45 4.27 12.63
C GLU A 10 30.25 5.67 13.27
N LYS A 11 30.48 5.81 14.59
CA LYS A 11 30.39 7.06 15.36
C LYS A 11 29.02 7.73 15.33
N ALA A 12 27.94 6.93 15.24
CA ALA A 12 26.59 7.47 15.23
C ALA A 12 26.18 8.16 16.55
N ASP A 13 26.86 7.84 17.65
CA ASP A 13 26.75 8.55 18.92
C ASP A 13 27.17 10.03 18.81
N ARG A 14 28.08 10.35 17.91
CA ARG A 14 28.56 11.70 17.66
C ARG A 14 27.78 12.39 16.55
N TYR A 15 27.52 11.71 15.44
CA TYR A 15 27.02 12.31 14.22
C TYR A 15 25.49 12.15 14.02
N ALA A 16 24.89 11.13 14.59
CA ALA A 16 23.46 10.85 14.51
C ALA A 16 22.84 10.45 15.87
N PRO A 17 23.11 11.22 16.96
CA PRO A 17 22.72 10.81 18.32
C PRO A 17 21.20 10.68 18.51
N ILE A 18 20.40 11.52 17.85
CA ILE A 18 18.94 11.49 17.94
C ILE A 18 18.38 10.18 17.37
N THR A 19 18.86 9.78 16.19
CA THR A 19 18.41 8.55 15.54
C THR A 19 18.88 7.31 16.27
N LEU A 20 20.10 7.34 16.81
CA LEU A 20 20.63 6.26 17.64
C LEU A 20 19.85 6.12 18.96
N ASP A 21 19.45 7.22 19.61
CA ASP A 21 18.61 7.20 20.81
C ASP A 21 17.23 6.58 20.53
N GLN A 22 16.64 6.87 19.37
CA GLN A 22 15.39 6.21 18.94
C GLN A 22 15.57 4.69 18.83
N ALA A 23 16.68 4.21 18.27
CA ALA A 23 16.98 2.78 18.19
C ALA A 23 17.04 2.14 19.56
N TYR A 24 17.70 2.78 20.54
CA TYR A 24 17.76 2.34 21.93
C TYR A 24 16.39 2.29 22.60
N ARG A 25 15.55 3.31 22.39
CA ARG A 25 14.20 3.33 22.95
C ARG A 25 13.37 2.15 22.43
N PHE A 26 13.40 1.87 21.14
CA PHE A 26 12.71 0.70 20.61
C PHE A 26 13.23 -0.62 21.18
N LEU A 27 14.55 -0.79 21.29
CA LEU A 27 15.14 -1.99 21.87
C LEU A 27 14.73 -2.17 23.34
N ASN A 28 14.82 -1.10 24.14
CA ASN A 28 14.46 -1.15 25.56
C ASN A 28 12.96 -1.46 25.74
N THR A 29 12.10 -0.92 24.87
CA THR A 29 10.67 -1.23 24.89
C THR A 29 10.43 -2.68 24.50
N ALA A 30 11.14 -3.22 23.50
CA ALA A 30 11.05 -4.63 23.14
C ALA A 30 11.48 -5.56 24.30
N ASP A 31 12.58 -5.24 24.98
CA ASP A 31 13.05 -5.99 26.16
C ASP A 31 12.02 -5.93 27.31
N PHE A 32 11.36 -4.77 27.50
CA PHE A 32 10.29 -4.60 28.47
C PHE A 32 9.07 -5.47 28.15
N GLU A 33 8.61 -5.47 26.89
CA GLU A 33 7.48 -6.30 26.45
C GLU A 33 7.78 -7.79 26.61
N LEU A 34 8.97 -8.25 26.22
CA LEU A 34 9.37 -9.64 26.40
C LEU A 34 9.40 -10.08 27.89
N THR A 35 9.66 -9.14 28.79
CA THR A 35 9.70 -9.41 30.22
C THR A 35 8.31 -9.45 30.85
N ASN A 36 7.42 -8.52 30.46
CA ASN A 36 6.13 -8.32 31.10
C ASN A 36 4.98 -9.00 30.38
N ASN A 37 5.10 -9.20 29.05
CA ASN A 37 4.08 -9.77 28.20
C ASN A 37 4.66 -10.86 27.29
N ARG A 38 5.11 -11.97 27.87
CA ARG A 38 5.80 -13.06 27.17
C ARG A 38 5.00 -13.71 26.03
N TYR A 39 3.70 -13.50 26.00
CA TYR A 39 2.81 -14.07 24.97
C TYR A 39 2.68 -13.17 23.73
N ASP A 40 3.00 -11.88 23.84
CA ASP A 40 2.97 -10.94 22.72
C ASP A 40 4.34 -10.81 22.04
N ILE A 41 4.78 -11.90 21.46
CA ILE A 41 6.04 -11.96 20.71
C ILE A 41 5.96 -11.06 19.45
N ALA A 42 4.77 -10.85 18.89
CA ALA A 42 4.60 -10.04 17.69
C ALA A 42 4.95 -8.57 17.93
N THR A 43 4.52 -7.99 19.06
CA THR A 43 4.87 -6.62 19.44
C THR A 43 6.36 -6.48 19.70
N ALA A 44 6.98 -7.42 20.42
CA ALA A 44 8.41 -7.38 20.68
C ALA A 44 9.26 -7.50 19.40
N ASN A 45 8.84 -8.34 18.44
CA ASN A 45 9.50 -8.46 17.15
C ASN A 45 9.38 -7.17 16.33
N ASN A 46 8.19 -6.57 16.24
CA ASN A 46 7.99 -5.28 15.55
C ASN A 46 8.87 -4.17 16.13
N LEU A 47 8.97 -4.09 17.46
CA LEU A 47 9.85 -3.12 18.13
C LEU A 47 11.33 -3.39 17.83
N THR A 48 11.73 -4.66 17.79
CA THR A 48 13.10 -5.06 17.43
C THR A 48 13.43 -4.67 15.98
N GLU A 49 12.51 -4.91 15.04
CA GLU A 49 12.65 -4.50 13.65
C GLU A 49 12.81 -2.98 13.52
N LYS A 50 11.99 -2.20 14.23
CA LYS A 50 12.13 -0.74 14.30
C LYS A 50 13.47 -0.30 14.89
N SER A 51 13.98 -1.01 15.90
CA SER A 51 15.31 -0.72 16.45
C SER A 51 16.41 -0.96 15.42
N ILE A 52 16.34 -2.06 14.66
CA ILE A 52 17.29 -2.38 13.60
C ILE A 52 17.24 -1.33 12.49
N GLU A 53 16.04 -0.96 12.04
CA GLU A 53 15.83 0.08 11.03
C GLU A 53 16.44 1.42 11.47
N ARG A 54 16.17 1.86 12.71
CA ARG A 54 16.74 3.11 13.24
C ARG A 54 18.24 3.04 13.41
N SER A 55 18.79 1.91 13.78
CA SER A 55 20.25 1.71 13.87
C SER A 55 20.90 1.83 12.49
N SER A 56 20.33 1.18 11.46
CA SER A 56 20.81 1.27 10.08
C SER A 56 20.71 2.71 9.54
N HIS A 57 19.63 3.42 9.88
CA HIS A 57 19.49 4.83 9.51
C HIS A 57 20.51 5.72 10.23
N ALA A 58 20.82 5.43 11.50
CA ALA A 58 21.86 6.15 12.23
C ALA A 58 23.26 5.96 11.62
N ILE A 59 23.58 4.75 11.13
CA ILE A 59 24.80 4.47 10.37
C ILE A 59 24.83 5.32 9.09
N PHE A 60 23.77 5.30 8.29
CA PHE A 60 23.67 6.08 7.06
C PHE A 60 23.89 7.57 7.32
N LEU A 61 23.17 8.14 8.31
CA LEU A 61 23.32 9.56 8.66
C LEU A 61 24.72 9.87 9.18
N SER A 62 25.34 8.97 9.94
CA SER A 62 26.69 9.16 10.44
C SER A 62 27.70 9.29 9.30
N ILE A 63 27.65 8.37 8.35
CA ILE A 63 28.53 8.39 7.16
C ILE A 63 28.28 9.67 6.33
N LEU A 64 27.02 10.03 6.10
CA LEU A 64 26.64 11.22 5.34
C LEU A 64 27.18 12.50 6.00
N ILE A 65 27.01 12.65 7.31
CA ILE A 65 27.47 13.81 8.07
C ILE A 65 29.01 13.86 8.11
N GLN A 66 29.68 12.71 8.21
CA GLN A 66 31.14 12.65 8.11
C GLN A 66 31.62 13.13 6.74
N ASN A 67 31.00 12.66 5.65
CA ASN A 67 31.35 13.09 4.29
C ASN A 67 31.15 14.60 4.08
N LEU A 68 30.10 15.19 4.69
CA LEU A 68 29.91 16.64 4.68
C LEU A 68 30.99 17.39 5.46
N GLN A 69 31.40 16.88 6.62
CA GLN A 69 32.45 17.48 7.45
C GLN A 69 33.83 17.37 6.79
N ASP A 70 34.11 16.25 6.17
CA ASP A 70 35.36 15.97 5.47
C ASP A 70 35.42 16.64 4.07
N LYS A 71 34.36 17.37 3.71
CA LYS A 71 34.20 18.06 2.40
C LYS A 71 34.29 17.12 1.20
N LEU A 72 33.97 15.86 1.39
CA LEU A 72 33.81 14.87 0.30
C LEU A 72 32.45 15.04 -0.40
N LEU A 73 31.50 15.68 0.25
CA LEU A 73 30.20 16.07 -0.25
C LEU A 73 29.88 17.48 0.26
N THR A 74 29.34 18.35 -0.59
CA THR A 74 28.88 19.67 -0.19
C THR A 74 27.41 19.64 0.21
N THR A 75 26.99 20.59 1.04
CA THR A 75 25.58 20.74 1.40
C THR A 75 24.71 21.03 0.17
N GLU A 76 25.25 21.79 -0.80
CA GLU A 76 24.55 22.11 -2.04
C GLU A 76 24.31 20.84 -2.88
N GLU A 77 25.33 20.00 -3.06
CA GLU A 77 25.20 18.72 -3.77
C GLU A 77 24.16 17.80 -3.12
N LEU A 78 24.14 17.73 -1.79
CA LEU A 78 23.15 16.96 -1.06
C LEU A 78 21.73 17.48 -1.29
N ILE A 79 21.54 18.81 -1.28
CA ILE A 79 20.23 19.43 -1.53
C ILE A 79 19.79 19.15 -2.98
N ILE A 80 20.68 19.31 -3.96
CA ILE A 80 20.39 19.04 -5.38
C ILE A 80 20.02 17.56 -5.60
N GLU A 81 20.67 16.64 -4.93
CA GLU A 81 20.32 15.21 -4.98
C GLU A 81 18.90 14.97 -4.46
N TRP A 82 18.53 15.58 -3.34
CA TRP A 82 17.19 15.53 -2.79
C TRP A 82 16.13 16.14 -3.73
N GLU A 83 16.42 17.30 -4.29
CA GLU A 83 15.55 17.96 -5.28
C GLU A 83 15.34 17.08 -6.50
N THR A 84 16.41 16.44 -6.99
CA THR A 84 16.33 15.52 -8.12
C THR A 84 15.41 14.33 -7.84
N ASN A 85 15.48 13.76 -6.63
CA ASN A 85 14.62 12.65 -6.24
C ASN A 85 13.16 13.08 -6.06
N LEU A 86 12.91 14.25 -5.47
CA LEU A 86 11.56 14.82 -5.38
C LEU A 86 10.98 15.15 -6.76
N ALA A 87 11.79 15.68 -7.66
CA ALA A 87 11.37 15.97 -9.03
C ALA A 87 10.97 14.70 -9.80
N LYS A 88 11.68 13.57 -9.59
CA LYS A 88 11.28 12.28 -10.18
C LYS A 88 9.89 11.84 -9.70
N ILE A 89 9.62 11.98 -8.40
CA ILE A 89 8.31 11.63 -7.82
C ILE A 89 7.23 12.57 -8.39
N ALA A 90 7.46 13.89 -8.40
CA ALA A 90 6.52 14.86 -8.92
C ALA A 90 6.21 14.64 -10.41
N ASN A 91 7.22 14.39 -11.23
CA ASN A 91 7.05 14.09 -12.64
C ASN A 91 6.26 12.79 -12.88
N SER A 92 6.40 11.78 -12.03
CA SER A 92 5.59 10.55 -12.12
C SER A 92 4.12 10.76 -11.81
N ALA A 93 3.79 11.87 -11.15
CA ALA A 93 2.43 12.31 -10.83
C ALA A 93 1.93 13.43 -11.77
N ASP A 94 2.66 13.74 -12.84
CA ASP A 94 2.39 14.88 -13.75
C ASP A 94 2.34 16.24 -13.01
N ILE A 95 3.02 16.34 -11.86
CA ILE A 95 3.13 17.57 -11.08
C ILE A 95 4.45 18.26 -11.44
N TYR A 96 4.36 19.53 -11.83
CA TYR A 96 5.58 20.32 -12.11
C TYR A 96 6.35 20.62 -10.79
N PRO A 97 7.61 20.20 -10.65
CA PRO A 97 8.36 20.33 -9.40
C PRO A 97 8.89 21.77 -9.21
N LEU A 98 8.04 22.67 -8.69
CA LEU A 98 8.45 24.01 -8.30
C LEU A 98 9.01 24.00 -6.88
N VAL A 99 10.31 24.16 -6.73
CA VAL A 99 11.02 24.26 -5.43
C VAL A 99 11.54 25.66 -5.12
N THR A 100 11.25 26.64 -5.97
CA THR A 100 11.75 28.03 -5.86
C THR A 100 11.39 28.75 -4.55
N ASN A 101 10.30 28.35 -3.89
CA ASN A 101 9.83 28.91 -2.63
C ASN A 101 9.86 27.89 -1.49
N GLY A 102 10.68 26.84 -1.61
CA GLY A 102 10.76 25.73 -0.66
C GLY A 102 9.91 24.52 -1.07
N TYR A 103 9.97 23.48 -0.23
CA TYR A 103 9.40 22.17 -0.58
C TYR A 103 7.93 22.01 -0.18
N SER A 104 7.37 22.93 0.64
CA SER A 104 6.03 22.78 1.20
C SER A 104 4.96 22.64 0.10
N SER A 105 4.95 23.57 -0.87
CA SER A 105 3.97 23.56 -1.96
C SER A 105 4.01 22.27 -2.79
N LEU A 106 5.21 21.76 -3.07
CA LEU A 106 5.38 20.50 -3.80
C LEU A 106 4.89 19.32 -2.97
N THR A 107 5.22 19.30 -1.68
CA THR A 107 4.78 18.25 -0.75
C THR A 107 3.25 18.24 -0.63
N ASP A 108 2.62 19.40 -0.48
CA ASP A 108 1.16 19.53 -0.38
C ASP A 108 0.46 19.04 -1.67
N SER A 109 1.04 19.37 -2.83
CA SER A 109 0.53 18.89 -4.12
C SER A 109 0.63 17.37 -4.26
N LEU A 110 1.75 16.77 -3.84
CA LEU A 110 1.95 15.32 -3.85
C LEU A 110 1.01 14.61 -2.89
N VAL A 111 0.82 15.15 -1.68
CA VAL A 111 -0.14 14.61 -0.70
C VAL A 111 -1.56 14.66 -1.26
N SER A 112 -1.99 15.80 -1.81
CA SER A 112 -3.30 15.95 -2.45
C SER A 112 -3.50 14.93 -3.59
N PHE A 113 -2.50 14.73 -4.41
CA PHE A 113 -2.55 13.75 -5.50
C PHE A 113 -2.72 12.31 -4.97
N ILE A 114 -1.95 11.93 -3.95
CA ILE A 114 -2.05 10.61 -3.32
C ILE A 114 -3.43 10.41 -2.71
N ASP A 115 -3.99 11.42 -2.04
CA ASP A 115 -5.31 11.34 -1.42
C ASP A 115 -6.42 11.21 -2.49
N THR A 116 -6.28 11.90 -3.62
CA THR A 116 -7.18 11.75 -4.78
C THR A 116 -7.14 10.32 -5.32
N LEU A 117 -5.95 9.75 -5.54
CA LEU A 117 -5.79 8.36 -6.00
C LEU A 117 -6.39 7.34 -5.00
N ARG A 118 -6.28 7.58 -3.71
CA ARG A 118 -6.89 6.71 -2.68
C ARG A 118 -8.41 6.72 -2.77
N LEU A 119 -9.01 7.90 -2.93
CA LEU A 119 -10.46 8.05 -3.07
C LEU A 119 -10.95 7.39 -4.37
N GLU A 120 -10.26 7.60 -5.48
CA GLU A 120 -10.59 6.98 -6.76
C GLU A 120 -10.51 5.44 -6.68
N ARG A 121 -9.46 4.92 -6.04
CA ARG A 121 -9.34 3.48 -5.81
C ARG A 121 -10.52 2.93 -4.99
N GLN A 122 -10.91 3.61 -3.91
CA GLN A 122 -12.05 3.20 -3.08
C GLN A 122 -13.35 3.20 -3.88
N TYR A 123 -13.55 4.22 -4.72
CA TYR A 123 -14.71 4.30 -5.60
C TYR A 123 -14.74 3.13 -6.61
N LEU A 124 -13.61 2.85 -7.27
CA LEU A 124 -13.52 1.74 -8.22
C LEU A 124 -13.69 0.37 -7.55
N GLU A 125 -13.18 0.17 -6.35
CA GLU A 125 -13.39 -1.05 -5.57
C GLU A 125 -14.87 -1.25 -5.20
N GLN A 126 -15.60 -0.17 -4.90
CA GLN A 126 -17.04 -0.23 -4.65
C GLN A 126 -17.83 -0.52 -5.93
N ASP A 127 -17.55 0.21 -7.01
CA ASP A 127 -18.17 -0.01 -8.32
C ASP A 127 -17.98 -1.45 -8.81
N GLN A 128 -16.78 -2.00 -8.62
CA GLN A 128 -16.52 -3.40 -8.95
C GLN A 128 -17.39 -4.37 -8.14
N LYS A 129 -17.61 -4.12 -6.85
CA LYS A 129 -18.51 -4.95 -6.02
C LYS A 129 -19.94 -4.86 -6.50
N ASP A 130 -20.42 -3.66 -6.81
CA ASP A 130 -21.78 -3.43 -7.27
C ASP A 130 -22.01 -4.11 -8.64
N ASN A 131 -21.03 -4.04 -9.53
CA ASN A 131 -21.05 -4.73 -10.81
C ASN A 131 -21.10 -6.27 -10.66
N LEU A 132 -20.35 -6.83 -9.68
CA LEU A 132 -20.41 -8.28 -9.40
C LEU A 132 -21.77 -8.72 -8.91
N ILE A 133 -22.44 -7.92 -8.06
CA ILE A 133 -23.80 -8.19 -7.59
C ILE A 133 -24.77 -8.19 -8.78
N GLN A 134 -24.72 -7.16 -9.64
CA GLN A 134 -25.56 -7.08 -10.84
C GLN A 134 -25.35 -8.27 -11.78
N ILE A 135 -24.13 -8.72 -11.96
CA ILE A 135 -23.81 -9.90 -12.79
C ILE A 135 -24.48 -11.16 -12.20
N GLU A 136 -24.48 -11.31 -10.89
CA GLU A 136 -25.11 -12.48 -10.24
C GLU A 136 -26.64 -12.43 -10.38
N ASP A 137 -27.24 -11.27 -10.16
CA ASP A 137 -28.68 -11.05 -10.35
C ASP A 137 -29.11 -11.36 -11.81
N LEU A 138 -28.35 -10.87 -12.79
CA LEU A 138 -28.61 -11.17 -14.20
C LEU A 138 -28.46 -12.65 -14.55
N LYS A 139 -27.50 -13.35 -13.97
CA LYS A 139 -27.37 -14.81 -14.14
C LYS A 139 -28.55 -15.58 -13.56
N GLU A 140 -29.08 -15.12 -12.44
CA GLU A 140 -30.29 -15.72 -11.85
C GLU A 140 -31.52 -15.46 -12.74
N GLU A 141 -31.66 -14.26 -13.27
CA GLU A 141 -32.73 -13.94 -14.21
C GLU A 141 -32.67 -14.79 -15.50
N ILE A 142 -31.46 -14.94 -16.06
CA ILE A 142 -31.23 -15.84 -17.23
C ILE A 142 -31.68 -17.26 -16.90
N ARG A 143 -31.29 -17.82 -15.73
CA ARG A 143 -31.72 -19.17 -15.33
C ARG A 143 -33.25 -19.29 -15.26
N ASN A 144 -33.90 -18.31 -14.64
CA ASN A 144 -35.36 -18.28 -14.53
C ASN A 144 -36.05 -18.20 -15.90
N LEU A 145 -35.48 -17.44 -16.82
CA LEU A 145 -35.99 -17.34 -18.20
C LEU A 145 -35.82 -18.65 -18.97
N ASP A 146 -34.69 -19.32 -18.84
CA ASP A 146 -34.40 -20.61 -19.47
C ASP A 146 -35.35 -21.71 -18.98
N GLU A 147 -35.64 -21.76 -17.68
CA GLU A 147 -36.62 -22.69 -17.09
C GLU A 147 -38.03 -22.46 -17.65
N ARG A 148 -38.44 -21.18 -17.76
CA ARG A 148 -39.73 -20.82 -18.34
C ARG A 148 -39.83 -21.21 -19.81
N LEU A 149 -38.75 -20.99 -20.55
CA LEU A 149 -38.66 -21.34 -21.97
C LEU A 149 -38.73 -22.85 -22.18
N GLY A 150 -38.05 -23.63 -21.32
CA GLY A 150 -38.15 -25.10 -21.29
C GLY A 150 -39.58 -25.60 -21.04
N GLY A 151 -40.27 -24.99 -20.09
CA GLY A 151 -41.67 -25.30 -19.76
C GLY A 151 -42.61 -25.02 -20.96
N ILE A 152 -42.50 -23.85 -21.59
CA ILE A 152 -43.32 -23.50 -22.76
C ILE A 152 -43.04 -24.42 -23.96
N THR A 153 -41.78 -24.81 -24.15
CA THR A 153 -41.41 -25.73 -25.22
C THR A 153 -42.08 -27.10 -25.00
N GLN A 154 -42.08 -27.59 -23.80
CA GLN A 154 -42.72 -28.87 -23.42
C GLN A 154 -44.26 -28.84 -23.56
N GLU A 155 -44.89 -27.74 -23.17
CA GLU A 155 -46.32 -27.54 -23.40
C GLU A 155 -46.68 -27.54 -24.90
N ARG A 156 -45.90 -26.82 -25.69
CA ARG A 156 -46.08 -26.80 -27.17
C ARG A 156 -45.96 -28.20 -27.79
N GLU A 157 -45.00 -28.99 -27.36
CA GLU A 157 -44.84 -30.37 -27.85
C GLU A 157 -46.05 -31.24 -27.46
N ASN A 158 -46.53 -31.09 -26.22
CA ASN A 158 -47.72 -31.83 -25.72
C ASN A 158 -48.99 -31.42 -26.50
N LEU A 159 -49.17 -30.14 -26.79
CA LEU A 159 -50.27 -29.66 -27.62
C LEU A 159 -50.21 -30.20 -29.02
N ASN A 160 -49.06 -30.19 -29.64
CA ASN A 160 -48.86 -30.74 -31.01
C ASN A 160 -49.19 -32.24 -31.04
N LYS A 161 -48.76 -33.04 -30.07
CA LYS A 161 -49.11 -34.47 -29.95
C LYS A 161 -50.65 -34.67 -29.82
N LYS A 162 -51.34 -33.82 -29.06
CA LYS A 162 -52.80 -33.88 -28.93
C LYS A 162 -53.52 -33.53 -30.25
N ILE A 163 -53.05 -32.54 -30.96
CA ILE A 163 -53.58 -32.15 -32.31
C ILE A 163 -53.40 -33.30 -33.28
N GLU A 164 -52.22 -33.90 -33.35
CA GLU A 164 -51.96 -35.04 -34.24
C GLU A 164 -52.85 -36.25 -33.91
N ALA A 165 -53.03 -36.55 -32.61
CA ALA A 165 -53.92 -37.63 -32.18
C ALA A 165 -55.38 -37.39 -32.61
N GLN A 166 -55.86 -36.14 -32.49
CA GLN A 166 -57.22 -35.78 -32.92
C GLN A 166 -57.39 -35.83 -34.44
N ALA A 167 -56.38 -35.48 -35.21
CA ALA A 167 -56.39 -35.56 -36.67
C ALA A 167 -56.41 -36.99 -37.22
N ARG A 168 -55.94 -37.98 -36.44
CA ARG A 168 -55.99 -39.42 -36.81
C ARG A 168 -57.30 -40.12 -36.53
N ILE A 169 -58.19 -39.51 -35.80
CA ILE A 169 -59.52 -40.06 -35.43
C ILE A 169 -60.64 -39.61 -36.38
N LYS A 170 -60.36 -38.67 -37.25
CA LYS A 170 -61.25 -38.25 -38.38
C LYS A 170 -60.82 -38.98 -39.67
#